data_74edb7620e14f6af3dc9c5887e225b9b
#
_entry.id   74edb7620e14f6af3dc9c5887e225b9b
#
_cell.length_a   1.000
_cell.length_b   1.000
_cell.length_c   1.000
_cell.angle_alpha   90.00
_cell.angle_beta   90.00
_cell.angle_gamma   90.00
#
_symmetry.space_group_name_H-M   'P 1'
#
loop_
_entity.id
_entity.type
_entity.pdbx_description
1 polymer ?
#
loop_
_entity_poly.entity_id
_entity_poly.type
_entity_poly.pdbx_seq_one_letter_code
_entity_poly.pdbx_strand_id
1 'polypeptide(L)' 'MPRQHQSSAMKKVLAELNRLGFKVNRSKSGVWKIVPPSSIEGPMYTTHGTESALHPMRRDFKRMYNVDLPV' A
#
# COMPACT_ATOMS: atom_id res chain seq x y z
N MET A 1 0.61 10.55 23.86
CA MET A 1 0.61 10.40 23.14
C MET A 1 0.98 9.69 22.29
N PRO A 2 1.09 9.34 21.95
CA PRO A 2 1.48 8.90 21.10
C PRO A 2 1.24 8.48 20.31
N ARG A 3 1.40 7.98 19.97
CA ARG A 3 1.03 7.71 19.16
C ARG A 3 1.45 6.94 18.16
N GLN A 4 1.04 6.36 17.81
CA GLN A 4 1.43 5.80 16.71
C GLN A 4 1.45 6.67 15.59
N HIS A 5 2.39 6.57 14.76
CA HIS A 5 2.49 7.46 13.69
C HIS A 5 2.42 6.79 12.40
N GLN A 6 1.62 7.30 11.51
CA GLN A 6 1.79 7.04 10.11
C GLN A 6 2.50 8.22 9.52
N SER A 7 3.56 7.98 8.75
CA SER A 7 4.27 9.06 8.09
C SER A 7 3.38 9.69 7.02
N SER A 8 3.73 10.89 6.59
CA SER A 8 2.99 11.54 5.51
C SER A 8 3.02 10.72 4.24
N ALA A 9 4.15 10.06 3.97
CA ALA A 9 4.26 9.22 2.78
C ALA A 9 3.31 8.05 2.85
N MET A 10 3.17 7.42 4.02
CA MET A 10 2.23 6.30 4.16
C MET A 10 0.80 6.75 3.97
N LYS A 11 0.44 7.90 4.51
CA LYS A 11 -0.91 8.42 4.35
C LYS A 11 -1.22 8.70 2.89
N LYS A 12 -0.26 9.25 2.16
CA LYS A 12 -0.46 9.54 0.75
C LYS A 12 -0.61 8.27 -0.05
N VAL A 13 0.18 7.25 0.26
CA VAL A 13 0.08 5.97 -0.43
C VAL A 13 -1.27 5.32 -0.17
N LEU A 14 -1.72 5.31 1.09
CA LEU A 14 -3.01 4.72 1.42
C LEU A 14 -4.15 5.46 0.74
N ALA A 15 -4.08 6.78 0.70
CA ALA A 15 -5.10 7.56 0.04
C ALA A 15 -5.14 7.26 -1.46
N GLU A 16 -3.98 7.12 -2.08
CA GLU A 16 -3.92 6.81 -3.50
C GLU A 16 -4.45 5.41 -3.78
N LEU A 17 -4.10 4.44 -2.95
CA LEU A 17 -4.62 3.09 -3.11
C LEU A 17 -6.14 3.07 -3.01
N ASN A 18 -6.67 3.80 -2.04
CA ASN A 18 -8.11 3.88 -1.86
C ASN A 18 -8.77 4.55 -3.07
N ARG A 19 -8.15 5.60 -3.59
CA ARG A 19 -8.68 6.30 -4.75
C ARG A 19 -8.72 5.40 -5.98
N LEU A 20 -7.72 4.53 -6.12
CA LEU A 20 -7.63 3.62 -7.26
C LEU A 20 -8.51 2.38 -7.11
N GLY A 21 -9.10 2.18 -5.94
CA GLY A 21 -9.99 1.06 -5.71
C GLY A 21 -9.35 -0.14 -5.05
N PHE A 22 -8.10 -0.04 -4.64
CA PHE A 22 -7.44 -1.11 -3.92
C PHE A 22 -8.03 -1.23 -2.52
N LYS A 23 -8.11 -2.45 -2.02
CA LYS A 23 -8.54 -2.69 -0.66
C LYS A 23 -7.33 -3.04 0.19
N VAL A 24 -7.20 -2.38 1.33
CA VAL A 24 -6.08 -2.60 2.23
C VAL A 24 -6.61 -3.19 3.53
N ASN A 25 -6.20 -4.41 3.82
CA ASN A 25 -6.54 -5.08 5.06
C ASN A 25 -5.30 -5.12 5.95
N ARG A 26 -5.42 -4.58 7.15
CA ARG A 26 -4.31 -4.53 8.08
C ARG A 26 -4.53 -5.53 9.19
N SER A 27 -3.54 -6.36 9.44
CA SER A 27 -3.63 -7.35 10.49
C SER A 27 -3.03 -6.81 11.79
N LYS A 28 -3.28 -7.52 12.88
CA LYS A 28 -2.74 -7.14 14.16
C LYS A 28 -1.22 -7.24 14.20
N SER A 29 -0.65 -8.08 13.35
CA SER A 29 0.80 -8.25 13.32
C SER A 29 1.49 -7.19 12.48
N GLY A 30 0.73 -6.24 11.91
CA GLY A 30 1.32 -5.18 11.11
C GLY A 30 1.49 -5.52 9.65
N VAL A 31 0.97 -6.65 9.22
CA VAL A 31 1.03 -7.05 7.82
C VAL A 31 -0.17 -6.46 7.08
N TRP A 32 0.09 -5.84 5.95
CA TRP A 32 -0.95 -5.28 5.09
C TRP A 32 -1.17 -6.21 3.92
N LYS A 33 -2.43 -6.53 3.66
CA LYS A 33 -2.83 -7.29 2.47
C LYS A 33 -3.57 -6.33 1.57
N ILE A 34 -3.04 -6.11 0.39
CA ILE A 34 -3.57 -5.13 -0.55
C ILE A 34 -4.12 -5.87 -1.76
N VAL A 35 -5.41 -5.73 -1.98
CA VAL A 35 -6.11 -6.45 -3.05
C VAL A 35 -6.45 -5.45 -4.15
N PRO A 36 -6.04 -5.73 -5.40
CA PRO A 36 -6.36 -4.81 -6.50
C PRO A 36 -7.84 -4.86 -6.85
N PRO A 37 -8.38 -3.78 -7.43
CA PRO A 37 -9.76 -3.78 -7.90
C PRO A 37 -9.89 -4.64 -9.15
N SER A 38 -11.12 -4.93 -9.53
CA SER A 38 -11.37 -5.78 -10.70
C SER A 38 -10.85 -5.16 -12.00
N SER A 39 -10.67 -3.84 -12.02
CA SER A 39 -10.16 -3.15 -13.21
C SER A 39 -8.65 -3.29 -13.37
N ILE A 40 -7.96 -3.77 -12.34
CA ILE A 40 -6.52 -3.95 -12.38
C ILE A 40 -6.22 -5.43 -12.14
N GLU A 41 -5.58 -6.06 -13.11
CA GLU A 41 -5.22 -7.46 -12.97
C GLU A 41 -3.93 -7.60 -12.18
N GLY A 42 -3.91 -8.60 -11.33
CA GLY A 42 -2.70 -8.88 -10.55
C GLY A 42 -3.05 -9.61 -9.28
N PRO A 43 -2.05 -10.22 -8.66
CA PRO A 43 -2.26 -10.94 -7.40
C PRO A 43 -2.38 -9.97 -6.23
N MET A 44 -2.80 -10.50 -5.09
CA MET A 44 -2.80 -9.73 -3.86
C MET A 44 -1.35 -9.43 -3.46
N TYR A 45 -1.12 -8.24 -2.96
CA TYR A 45 0.20 -7.83 -2.52
C TYR A 45 0.24 -7.80 -1.00
N THR A 46 1.27 -8.38 -0.43
CA THR A 46 1.44 -8.43 1.03
C THR A 46 2.71 -7.69 1.41
N THR A 47 2.62 -6.80 2.38
CA THR A 47 3.77 -6.04 2.82
C THR A 47 3.59 -5.65 4.28
N HIS A 48 4.65 -5.10 4.87
CA HIS A 48 4.55 -4.57 6.22
C HIS A 48 4.16 -3.11 6.14
N GLY A 49 3.39 -2.66 7.13
CA GLY A 49 2.93 -1.28 7.17
C GLY A 49 3.96 -0.34 7.76
N THR A 50 5.18 -0.35 7.25
CA THR A 50 6.24 0.51 7.72
C THR A 50 6.70 1.42 6.58
N GLU A 51 7.30 2.54 6.96
CA GLU A 51 7.76 3.49 5.95
C GLU A 51 8.86 2.90 5.06
N SER A 52 9.73 2.09 5.63
CA SER A 52 10.81 1.48 4.85
C SER A 52 10.30 0.51 3.80
N ALA A 53 9.07 0.01 3.95
CA ALA A 53 8.49 -0.89 2.97
C ALA A 53 7.95 -0.16 1.74
N LEU A 54 7.83 1.17 1.82
CA LEU A 54 7.24 1.93 0.73
C LEU A 54 8.09 1.94 -0.54
N HIS A 55 9.42 1.95 -0.37
CA HIS A 55 10.30 1.98 -1.53
C HIS A 55 10.19 0.72 -2.39
N PRO A 56 10.33 -0.49 -1.80
CA PRO A 56 10.11 -1.69 -2.62
C PRO A 56 8.67 -1.80 -3.09
N MET A 57 7.71 -1.32 -2.30
CA MET A 57 6.31 -1.35 -2.69
C MET A 57 6.06 -0.50 -3.93
N ARG A 58 6.67 0.68 -4.00
CA ARG A 58 6.54 1.54 -5.17
C ARG A 58 7.03 0.83 -6.43
N ARG A 59 8.19 0.18 -6.34
CA ARG A 59 8.76 -0.53 -7.47
C ARG A 59 7.88 -1.71 -7.86
N ASP A 60 7.40 -2.46 -6.86
CA ASP A 60 6.58 -3.63 -7.12
C ASP A 60 5.25 -3.27 -7.74
N PHE A 61 4.63 -2.18 -7.26
CA PHE A 61 3.36 -1.74 -7.80
C PHE A 61 3.49 -1.29 -9.25
N LYS A 62 4.59 -0.64 -9.58
CA LYS A 62 4.84 -0.24 -10.96
C LYS A 62 4.97 -1.47 -11.85
N ARG A 63 5.68 -2.49 -11.38
CA ARG A 63 5.91 -3.69 -12.17
C ARG A 63 4.67 -4.58 -12.23
N MET A 64 3.96 -4.74 -11.11
CA MET A 64 2.84 -5.67 -11.03
C MET A 64 1.55 -5.08 -11.59
N TYR A 65 1.30 -3.83 -11.31
CA TYR A 65 0.01 -3.21 -11.62
C TYR A 65 0.14 -2.01 -12.54
N ASN A 66 1.36 -1.62 -12.89
CA ASN A 66 1.62 -0.42 -13.68
C ASN A 66 1.05 0.83 -12.98
N VAL A 67 1.19 0.87 -11.68
CA VAL A 67 0.68 1.97 -10.86
C VAL A 67 1.85 2.71 -10.22
N ASP A 68 1.83 4.04 -10.31
CA ASP A 68 2.83 4.89 -9.69
C ASP A 68 2.32 5.34 -8.33
N LEU A 69 3.04 5.00 -7.28
CA LEU A 69 2.67 5.43 -5.94
C LEU A 69 3.35 6.77 -5.62
N PRO A 70 2.68 7.63 -4.82
CA PRO A 70 3.21 8.96 -4.53
C PRO A 70 4.26 8.94 -3.41
N VAL A 71 5.37 8.28 -3.63
CA VAL A 71 6.47 8.24 -2.65
C VAL A 71 7.76 8.65 -3.29
#